data_a566355174b450b04691a07079795776
#
_entry.id   a566355174b450b04691a07079795776
#
_cell.length_a   1.000
_cell.length_b   1.000
_cell.length_c   1.000
_cell.angle_alpha   90.00
_cell.angle_beta   90.00
_cell.angle_gamma   90.00
#
_symmetry.space_group_name_H-M   'P 1'
#
loop_
_entity.id
_entity.type
_entity.pdbx_description
1 polymer ?
#
loop_
_entity_poly.entity_id
_entity_poly.type
_entity_poly.pdbx_seq_one_letter_code
_entity_poly.pdbx_strand_id
1 'polypeptide(L)'
;MSATESPLTAEDREREREREREKERTHLFKAAYAVMSRNGYANAHVTDILNEAKLSTRAFYRHFASKDELLEAMFHQNVERACAHLDEQIAKAQVPTQQLLAWVDEILEMGYDARKGRMARMFASTTIISSLADAGHEATAMLYQPLHRVLVDGTASGEFPTCDPDSDARSIHAIVWRVFNDAMHGRAALDRAAARNHVIRFVFPALGLALPTDR
;
A
#
# COMPACT_ATOMS: atom_id res chain seq x y z
N MET A 1 5.52 -16.52 -51.67
CA MET A 1 4.46 -17.05 -50.80
C MET A 1 4.18 -15.97 -49.77
N SER A 2 3.18 -15.13 -50.01
CA SER A 2 2.75 -14.09 -49.05
C SER A 2 1.88 -14.76 -47.98
N ALA A 3 2.35 -14.69 -46.72
CA ALA A 3 1.51 -15.07 -45.59
C ALA A 3 0.40 -14.03 -45.48
N THR A 4 -0.82 -14.44 -45.74
CA THR A 4 -2.04 -13.66 -45.55
C THR A 4 -2.30 -13.64 -44.04
N GLU A 5 -1.97 -12.51 -43.36
CA GLU A 5 -2.39 -12.32 -41.98
C GLU A 5 -3.92 -12.35 -41.92
N SER A 6 -4.47 -13.29 -41.19
CA SER A 6 -5.91 -13.36 -40.93
C SER A 6 -6.34 -12.07 -40.19
N PRO A 7 -7.46 -11.45 -40.62
CA PRO A 7 -7.92 -10.23 -39.94
C PRO A 7 -8.29 -10.55 -38.49
N LEU A 8 -7.82 -9.72 -37.56
CA LEU A 8 -8.11 -9.80 -36.13
C LEU A 8 -9.62 -9.91 -35.90
N THR A 9 -10.02 -10.80 -35.01
CA THR A 9 -11.43 -10.96 -34.60
C THR A 9 -11.93 -9.72 -33.83
N ALA A 10 -13.23 -9.60 -33.65
CA ALA A 10 -13.79 -8.52 -32.82
C ALA A 10 -13.27 -8.58 -31.36
N GLU A 11 -13.11 -9.79 -30.84
CA GLU A 11 -12.54 -10.00 -29.48
C GLU A 11 -11.07 -9.64 -29.42
N ASP A 12 -10.26 -9.91 -30.45
CA ASP A 12 -8.85 -9.54 -30.49
C ASP A 12 -8.69 -8.01 -30.50
N ARG A 13 -9.55 -7.31 -31.25
CA ARG A 13 -9.55 -5.84 -31.29
C ARG A 13 -9.96 -5.23 -29.95
N GLU A 14 -10.90 -5.83 -29.22
CA GLU A 14 -11.31 -5.36 -27.89
C GLU A 14 -10.19 -5.58 -26.88
N ARG A 15 -9.57 -6.75 -26.86
CA ARG A 15 -8.40 -7.04 -26.00
C ARG A 15 -7.22 -6.08 -26.28
N GLU A 16 -6.98 -5.76 -27.56
CA GLU A 16 -5.91 -4.79 -27.90
C GLU A 16 -6.25 -3.38 -27.44
N ARG A 17 -7.51 -2.95 -27.54
CA ARG A 17 -7.96 -1.65 -26.99
C ARG A 17 -7.85 -1.59 -25.47
N GLU A 18 -8.18 -2.66 -24.78
CA GLU A 18 -8.05 -2.77 -23.33
C GLU A 18 -6.57 -2.69 -22.89
N ARG A 19 -5.70 -3.41 -23.57
CA ARG A 19 -4.24 -3.34 -23.35
C ARG A 19 -3.68 -1.94 -23.59
N GLU A 20 -4.13 -1.26 -24.63
CA GLU A 20 -3.68 0.10 -24.94
C GLU A 20 -4.17 1.10 -23.86
N ARG A 21 -5.41 0.97 -23.42
CA ARG A 21 -5.94 1.76 -22.29
C ARG A 21 -5.14 1.54 -21.02
N GLU A 22 -4.79 0.31 -20.68
CA GLU A 22 -4.01 0.02 -19.47
C GLU A 22 -2.57 0.55 -19.57
N LYS A 23 -1.95 0.52 -20.76
CA LYS A 23 -0.66 1.16 -21.02
C LYS A 23 -0.73 2.68 -20.80
N GLU A 24 -1.74 3.34 -21.39
CA GLU A 24 -1.97 4.79 -21.21
C GLU A 24 -2.15 5.13 -19.73
N ARG A 25 -2.98 4.38 -19.00
CA ARG A 25 -3.21 4.55 -17.57
C ARG A 25 -1.91 4.42 -16.76
N THR A 26 -1.12 3.41 -17.07
CA THR A 26 0.21 3.20 -16.45
C THR A 26 1.16 4.38 -16.74
N HIS A 27 1.16 4.92 -17.96
CA HIS A 27 1.97 6.08 -18.32
C HIS A 27 1.51 7.34 -17.58
N LEU A 28 0.20 7.56 -17.45
CA LEU A 28 -0.37 8.66 -16.67
C LEU A 28 0.04 8.57 -15.19
N PHE A 29 -0.03 7.39 -14.59
CA PHE A 29 0.39 7.18 -13.19
C PHE A 29 1.87 7.48 -12.97
N LYS A 30 2.75 6.98 -13.85
CA LYS A 30 4.20 7.25 -13.77
C LYS A 30 4.51 8.73 -13.91
N ALA A 31 3.88 9.39 -14.88
CA ALA A 31 4.06 10.83 -15.14
C ALA A 31 3.52 11.67 -13.97
N ALA A 32 2.33 11.37 -13.49
CA ALA A 32 1.74 12.06 -12.35
C ALA A 32 2.60 11.92 -11.11
N TYR A 33 3.08 10.71 -10.81
CA TYR A 33 4.00 10.49 -9.72
C TYR A 33 5.28 11.33 -9.85
N ALA A 34 5.91 11.37 -11.04
CA ALA A 34 7.12 12.14 -11.29
C ALA A 34 6.88 13.64 -11.11
N VAL A 35 5.78 14.18 -11.66
CA VAL A 35 5.43 15.61 -11.58
C VAL A 35 5.07 15.99 -10.14
N MET A 36 4.20 15.21 -9.47
CA MET A 36 3.77 15.48 -8.10
C MET A 36 4.91 15.36 -7.09
N SER A 37 5.86 14.44 -7.30
CA SER A 37 7.04 14.31 -6.45
C SER A 37 8.01 15.49 -6.59
N ARG A 38 8.10 16.12 -7.76
CA ARG A 38 8.96 17.29 -8.00
C ARG A 38 8.32 18.59 -7.52
N ASN A 39 7.04 18.79 -7.83
CA ASN A 39 6.37 20.09 -7.69
C ASN A 39 5.44 20.15 -6.48
N GLY A 40 5.17 19.01 -5.82
CA GLY A 40 4.06 18.84 -4.89
C GLY A 40 2.71 18.75 -5.63
N TYR A 41 1.72 18.17 -4.96
CA TYR A 41 0.37 18.00 -5.54
C TYR A 41 -0.28 19.30 -5.97
N ALA A 42 -0.21 20.35 -5.12
CA ALA A 42 -0.86 21.63 -5.38
C ALA A 42 -0.37 22.28 -6.68
N ASN A 43 0.93 22.19 -6.98
CA ASN A 43 1.57 22.82 -8.14
C ASN A 43 1.66 21.89 -9.35
N ALA A 44 1.23 20.63 -9.25
CA ALA A 44 1.20 19.70 -10.37
C ALA A 44 -0.04 19.98 -11.24
N HIS A 45 0.17 20.45 -12.48
CA HIS A 45 -0.92 20.66 -13.41
C HIS A 45 -1.10 19.48 -14.36
N VAL A 46 -2.33 19.26 -14.84
CA VAL A 46 -2.64 18.20 -15.82
C VAL A 46 -1.79 18.34 -17.08
N THR A 47 -1.51 19.56 -17.50
CA THR A 47 -0.64 19.85 -18.65
C THR A 47 0.79 19.33 -18.46
N ASP A 48 1.34 19.45 -17.25
CA ASP A 48 2.69 18.95 -16.93
C ASP A 48 2.72 17.42 -16.95
N ILE A 49 1.67 16.79 -16.41
CA ILE A 49 1.50 15.34 -16.43
C ILE A 49 1.39 14.81 -17.85
N LEU A 50 0.63 15.49 -18.70
CA LEU A 50 0.47 15.12 -20.11
C LEU A 50 1.78 15.24 -20.90
N ASN A 51 2.52 16.32 -20.68
CA ASN A 51 3.85 16.52 -21.29
C ASN A 51 4.83 15.42 -20.87
N GLU A 52 4.86 15.07 -19.58
CA GLU A 52 5.69 14.00 -19.05
C GLU A 52 5.28 12.62 -19.60
N ALA A 53 3.96 12.35 -19.68
CA ALA A 53 3.40 11.09 -20.20
C ALA A 53 3.49 10.99 -21.73
N LYS A 54 3.73 12.10 -22.45
CA LYS A 54 3.64 12.21 -23.92
C LYS A 54 2.26 11.80 -24.45
N LEU A 55 1.21 12.17 -23.75
CA LEU A 55 -0.17 11.88 -24.08
C LEU A 55 -0.97 13.16 -24.37
N SER A 56 -2.05 13.00 -25.13
CA SER A 56 -2.96 14.10 -25.44
C SER A 56 -3.94 14.37 -24.31
N THR A 57 -4.48 15.60 -24.26
CA THR A 57 -5.57 15.97 -23.33
C THR A 57 -6.78 15.03 -23.45
N ARG A 58 -7.11 14.61 -24.67
CA ARG A 58 -8.20 13.65 -24.92
C ARG A 58 -7.90 12.27 -24.31
N ALA A 59 -6.64 11.83 -24.31
CA ALA A 59 -6.24 10.58 -23.67
C ALA A 59 -6.43 10.65 -22.16
N PHE A 60 -6.08 11.77 -21.52
CA PHE A 60 -6.31 11.98 -20.09
C PHE A 60 -7.79 11.87 -19.73
N TYR A 61 -8.64 12.70 -20.36
CA TYR A 61 -10.07 12.76 -20.05
C TYR A 61 -10.87 11.51 -20.45
N ARG A 62 -10.25 10.58 -21.18
CA ARG A 62 -10.79 9.23 -21.39
C ARG A 62 -10.65 8.34 -20.15
N HIS A 63 -9.67 8.62 -19.28
CA HIS A 63 -9.34 7.83 -18.10
C HIS A 63 -9.76 8.49 -16.80
N PHE A 64 -9.64 9.81 -16.69
CA PHE A 64 -9.86 10.55 -15.46
C PHE A 64 -10.55 11.89 -15.75
N ALA A 65 -11.62 12.20 -15.01
CA ALA A 65 -12.31 13.46 -15.14
C ALA A 65 -11.53 14.65 -14.52
N SER A 66 -10.63 14.37 -13.58
CA SER A 66 -9.85 15.39 -12.88
C SER A 66 -8.48 14.87 -12.40
N LYS A 67 -7.63 15.81 -11.96
CA LYS A 67 -6.37 15.47 -11.27
C LYS A 67 -6.62 14.74 -9.94
N ASP A 68 -7.71 15.06 -9.27
CA ASP A 68 -8.10 14.44 -8.00
C ASP A 68 -8.49 12.98 -8.21
N GLU A 69 -9.29 12.67 -9.24
CA GLU A 69 -9.63 11.30 -9.62
C GLU A 69 -8.40 10.47 -10.03
N LEU A 70 -7.46 11.07 -10.76
CA LEU A 70 -6.18 10.43 -11.06
C LEU A 70 -5.41 10.11 -9.78
N LEU A 71 -5.34 11.05 -8.82
CA LEU A 71 -4.65 10.85 -7.55
C LEU A 71 -5.31 9.75 -6.72
N GLU A 72 -6.63 9.74 -6.63
CA GLU A 72 -7.41 8.71 -5.94
C GLU A 72 -7.17 7.32 -6.55
N ALA A 73 -7.23 7.19 -7.86
CA ALA A 73 -6.92 5.95 -8.55
C ALA A 73 -5.47 5.48 -8.33
N MET A 74 -4.51 6.40 -8.28
CA MET A 74 -3.11 6.09 -7.92
C MET A 74 -3.00 5.61 -6.49
N PHE A 75 -3.74 6.23 -5.56
CA PHE A 75 -3.76 5.84 -4.15
C PHE A 75 -4.30 4.42 -3.98
N HIS A 76 -5.46 4.13 -4.53
CA HIS A 76 -6.07 2.79 -4.49
C HIS A 76 -5.14 1.72 -5.07
N GLN A 77 -4.55 1.95 -6.25
CA GLN A 77 -3.60 1.00 -6.83
C GLN A 77 -2.37 0.79 -5.94
N ASN A 78 -1.89 1.84 -5.28
CA ASN A 78 -0.75 1.72 -4.36
C ASN A 78 -1.12 0.87 -3.12
N VAL A 79 -2.31 1.08 -2.55
CA VAL A 79 -2.81 0.30 -1.42
C VAL A 79 -3.03 -1.15 -1.80
N GLU A 80 -3.68 -1.43 -2.93
CA GLU A 80 -3.88 -2.79 -3.44
C GLU A 80 -2.55 -3.54 -3.60
N ARG A 81 -1.53 -2.89 -4.18
CA ARG A 81 -0.19 -3.48 -4.33
C ARG A 81 0.49 -3.73 -2.99
N ALA A 82 0.36 -2.80 -2.05
CA ALA A 82 0.91 -2.95 -0.70
C ALA A 82 0.24 -4.12 0.03
N CYS A 83 -1.08 -4.25 -0.07
CA CYS A 83 -1.83 -5.35 0.53
C CYS A 83 -1.47 -6.71 -0.11
N ALA A 84 -1.39 -6.78 -1.44
CA ALA A 84 -0.99 -8.00 -2.13
C ALA A 84 0.43 -8.44 -1.72
N HIS A 85 1.36 -7.49 -1.63
CA HIS A 85 2.72 -7.77 -1.16
C HIS A 85 2.73 -8.24 0.30
N LEU A 86 1.95 -7.60 1.16
CA LEU A 86 1.81 -7.97 2.57
C LEU A 86 1.26 -9.39 2.72
N ASP A 87 0.19 -9.73 2.00
CA ASP A 87 -0.38 -11.09 1.98
C ASP A 87 0.65 -12.13 1.50
N GLU A 88 1.45 -11.78 0.49
CA GLU A 88 2.53 -12.64 -0.01
C GLU A 88 3.64 -12.87 1.05
N GLN A 89 4.02 -11.84 1.81
CA GLN A 89 5.02 -12.01 2.89
C GLN A 89 4.46 -12.84 4.04
N ILE A 90 3.22 -12.60 4.45
CA ILE A 90 2.53 -13.38 5.49
C ILE A 90 2.44 -14.86 5.09
N ALA A 91 2.09 -15.15 3.83
CA ALA A 91 1.93 -16.52 3.32
C ALA A 91 3.25 -17.33 3.28
N LYS A 92 4.42 -16.69 3.36
CA LYS A 92 5.71 -17.37 3.47
C LYS A 92 5.95 -17.97 4.85
N ALA A 93 5.27 -17.47 5.86
CA ALA A 93 5.37 -17.93 7.23
C ALA A 93 4.41 -19.11 7.50
N GLN A 94 4.87 -20.09 8.29
CA GLN A 94 4.15 -21.34 8.52
C GLN A 94 3.27 -21.31 9.77
N VAL A 95 3.55 -20.44 10.73
CA VAL A 95 2.85 -20.36 12.00
C VAL A 95 2.38 -18.93 12.30
N PRO A 96 1.26 -18.75 13.01
CA PRO A 96 0.66 -17.44 13.29
C PRO A 96 1.61 -16.41 13.89
N THR A 97 2.49 -16.79 14.80
CA THR A 97 3.49 -15.85 15.37
C THR A 97 4.44 -15.30 14.30
N GLN A 98 4.91 -16.14 13.38
CA GLN A 98 5.77 -15.68 12.29
C GLN A 98 5.00 -14.83 11.27
N GLN A 99 3.72 -15.13 11.03
CA GLN A 99 2.83 -14.34 10.18
C GLN A 99 2.58 -12.95 10.77
N LEU A 100 2.33 -12.87 12.08
CA LEU A 100 2.22 -11.62 12.82
C LEU A 100 3.50 -10.77 12.71
N LEU A 101 4.67 -11.40 12.89
CA LEU A 101 5.96 -10.73 12.75
C LEU A 101 6.18 -10.23 11.32
N ALA A 102 5.83 -11.02 10.31
CA ALA A 102 5.91 -10.62 8.91
C ALA A 102 5.03 -9.39 8.64
N TRP A 103 3.80 -9.34 9.17
CA TRP A 103 2.91 -8.19 9.08
C TRP A 103 3.54 -6.93 9.72
N VAL A 104 4.06 -7.06 10.94
CA VAL A 104 4.73 -5.95 11.65
C VAL A 104 5.94 -5.46 10.86
N ASP A 105 6.80 -6.38 10.42
CA ASP A 105 8.04 -6.07 9.71
C ASP A 105 7.78 -5.34 8.38
N GLU A 106 6.78 -5.74 7.60
CA GLU A 106 6.43 -5.09 6.34
C GLU A 106 5.87 -3.67 6.53
N ILE A 107 5.00 -3.45 7.54
CA ILE A 107 4.50 -2.11 7.84
C ILE A 107 5.62 -1.19 8.30
N LEU A 108 6.50 -1.66 9.18
CA LEU A 108 7.66 -0.88 9.61
C LEU A 108 8.63 -0.60 8.47
N GLU A 109 8.89 -1.59 7.61
CA GLU A 109 9.76 -1.43 6.45
C GLU A 109 9.26 -0.30 5.52
N MET A 110 7.95 -0.25 5.25
CA MET A 110 7.38 0.87 4.47
C MET A 110 7.61 2.24 5.12
N GLY A 111 7.61 2.31 6.46
CA GLY A 111 7.86 3.55 7.18
C GLY A 111 9.33 4.00 7.16
N TYR A 112 10.24 3.07 7.36
CA TYR A 112 11.67 3.32 7.54
C TYR A 112 12.48 3.30 6.24
N ASP A 113 12.11 2.49 5.24
CA ASP A 113 12.80 2.47 3.95
C ASP A 113 12.32 3.60 3.03
N ALA A 114 13.27 4.46 2.64
CA ALA A 114 12.98 5.63 1.81
C ALA A 114 12.46 5.26 0.41
N ARG A 115 12.82 4.10 -0.12
CA ARG A 115 12.41 3.66 -1.47
C ARG A 115 11.04 3.03 -1.42
N LYS A 116 10.80 2.09 -0.49
CA LYS A 116 9.51 1.41 -0.30
C LYS A 116 8.42 2.41 0.12
N GLY A 117 8.71 3.30 1.06
CA GLY A 117 7.77 4.31 1.55
C GLY A 117 7.58 5.54 0.65
N ARG A 118 8.24 5.63 -0.51
CA ARG A 118 8.22 6.84 -1.34
C ARG A 118 6.82 7.26 -1.77
N MET A 119 6.03 6.32 -2.25
CA MET A 119 4.65 6.58 -2.68
C MET A 119 3.76 6.95 -1.49
N ALA A 120 3.86 6.20 -0.39
CA ALA A 120 3.12 6.48 0.83
C ALA A 120 3.45 7.87 1.40
N ARG A 121 4.72 8.30 1.37
CA ARG A 121 5.13 9.66 1.77
C ARG A 121 4.52 10.74 0.89
N MET A 122 4.41 10.52 -0.40
CA MET A 122 3.74 11.46 -1.30
C MET A 122 2.27 11.63 -0.90
N PHE A 123 1.56 10.54 -0.59
CA PHE A 123 0.17 10.59 -0.15
C PHE A 123 0.01 11.11 1.29
N ALA A 124 1.00 10.94 2.15
CA ALA A 124 0.96 11.41 3.54
C ALA A 124 1.13 12.93 3.70
N SER A 125 1.35 13.70 2.62
CA SER A 125 1.38 15.16 2.71
C SER A 125 0.01 15.71 3.11
N THR A 126 -0.03 16.70 4.00
CA THR A 126 -1.27 17.23 4.61
C THR A 126 -2.31 17.66 3.57
N THR A 127 -1.88 18.20 2.44
CA THR A 127 -2.76 18.66 1.36
C THR A 127 -3.45 17.50 0.64
N ILE A 128 -2.78 16.35 0.52
CA ILE A 128 -3.32 15.17 -0.16
C ILE A 128 -4.29 14.42 0.76
N ILE A 129 -3.97 14.31 2.06
CA ILE A 129 -4.83 13.62 3.05
C ILE A 129 -6.21 14.26 3.12
N SER A 130 -6.32 15.60 3.05
CA SER A 130 -7.62 16.27 3.12
C SER A 130 -8.53 15.97 1.92
N SER A 131 -7.96 15.72 0.73
CA SER A 131 -8.72 15.36 -0.48
C SER A 131 -8.99 13.84 -0.60
N LEU A 132 -8.32 13.01 0.21
CA LEU A 132 -8.42 11.54 0.20
C LEU A 132 -8.89 10.96 1.54
N ALA A 133 -9.61 11.74 2.36
CA ALA A 133 -9.99 11.32 3.72
C ALA A 133 -10.77 9.98 3.73
N ASP A 134 -11.73 9.81 2.83
CA ASP A 134 -12.53 8.57 2.75
C ASP A 134 -11.69 7.40 2.22
N ALA A 135 -10.90 7.61 1.18
CA ALA A 135 -9.98 6.61 0.65
C ALA A 135 -8.91 6.18 1.68
N GLY A 136 -8.51 7.09 2.58
CA GLY A 136 -7.61 6.78 3.70
C GLY A 136 -8.20 5.80 4.71
N HIS A 137 -9.50 5.90 4.99
CA HIS A 137 -10.19 4.95 5.86
C HIS A 137 -10.27 3.54 5.24
N GLU A 138 -10.59 3.46 3.94
CA GLU A 138 -10.60 2.19 3.21
C GLU A 138 -9.20 1.54 3.17
N ALA A 139 -8.17 2.32 2.88
CA ALA A 139 -6.79 1.84 2.88
C ALA A 139 -6.37 1.29 4.25
N THR A 140 -6.75 1.97 5.33
CA THR A 140 -6.49 1.51 6.69
C THR A 140 -7.19 0.18 6.96
N ALA A 141 -8.45 0.03 6.51
CA ALA A 141 -9.20 -1.22 6.64
C ALA A 141 -8.55 -2.36 5.84
N MET A 142 -8.06 -2.10 4.63
CA MET A 142 -7.38 -3.11 3.81
C MET A 142 -6.09 -3.63 4.46
N LEU A 143 -5.31 -2.78 5.10
CA LEU A 143 -4.09 -3.19 5.82
C LEU A 143 -4.38 -3.90 7.15
N TYR A 144 -5.52 -3.62 7.76
CA TYR A 144 -5.99 -4.25 9.00
C TYR A 144 -6.45 -5.70 8.77
N GLN A 145 -7.13 -6.00 7.67
CA GLN A 145 -7.71 -7.33 7.41
C GLN A 145 -6.71 -8.49 7.45
N PRO A 146 -5.51 -8.41 6.87
CA PRO A 146 -4.50 -9.47 6.98
C PRO A 146 -4.09 -9.74 8.44
N LEU A 147 -3.91 -8.69 9.25
CA LEU A 147 -3.61 -8.83 10.67
C LEU A 147 -4.73 -9.57 11.42
N HIS A 148 -5.97 -9.15 11.20
CA HIS A 148 -7.13 -9.78 11.85
C HIS A 148 -7.19 -11.28 11.53
N ARG A 149 -7.01 -11.69 10.26
CA ARG A 149 -6.98 -13.12 9.88
C ARG A 149 -5.89 -13.88 10.64
N VAL A 150 -4.68 -13.34 10.72
CA VAL A 150 -3.57 -13.96 11.47
C VAL A 150 -3.92 -14.16 12.94
N LEU A 151 -4.59 -13.18 13.57
CA LEU A 151 -5.02 -13.33 14.99
C LEU A 151 -6.12 -14.37 15.17
N VAL A 152 -7.08 -14.43 14.24
CA VAL A 152 -8.12 -15.48 14.24
C VAL A 152 -7.49 -16.86 14.14
N ASP A 153 -6.58 -17.06 13.17
CA ASP A 153 -5.90 -18.34 12.98
C ASP A 153 -5.03 -18.73 14.17
N GLY A 154 -4.32 -17.76 14.77
CA GLY A 154 -3.51 -17.96 15.97
C GLY A 154 -4.33 -18.31 17.21
N THR A 155 -5.51 -17.72 17.36
CA THR A 155 -6.45 -18.07 18.43
C THR A 155 -7.04 -19.47 18.21
N ALA A 156 -7.45 -19.78 17.00
CA ALA A 156 -8.01 -21.08 16.65
C ALA A 156 -7.01 -22.23 16.80
N SER A 157 -5.73 -21.98 16.53
CA SER A 157 -4.64 -22.96 16.73
C SER A 157 -4.17 -23.08 18.21
N GLY A 158 -4.61 -22.16 19.09
CA GLY A 158 -4.16 -22.07 20.47
C GLY A 158 -2.78 -21.42 20.64
N GLU A 159 -2.18 -20.89 19.57
CA GLU A 159 -0.87 -20.22 19.64
C GLU A 159 -0.99 -18.85 20.32
N PHE A 160 -2.16 -18.19 20.24
CA PHE A 160 -2.46 -16.92 20.92
C PHE A 160 -3.53 -17.14 22.01
N PRO A 161 -3.16 -17.70 23.17
CA PRO A 161 -4.12 -18.20 24.16
C PRO A 161 -4.94 -17.10 24.87
N THR A 162 -4.49 -15.85 24.84
CA THR A 162 -5.18 -14.71 25.48
C THR A 162 -5.75 -13.70 24.48
N CYS A 163 -5.67 -13.99 23.20
CA CYS A 163 -6.07 -13.08 22.12
C CYS A 163 -7.60 -12.98 21.99
N ASP A 164 -8.10 -11.75 21.93
CA ASP A 164 -9.39 -11.39 21.36
C ASP A 164 -9.14 -10.76 19.97
N PRO A 165 -9.30 -11.50 18.85
CA PRO A 165 -8.92 -11.05 17.54
C PRO A 165 -9.49 -9.69 17.13
N ASP A 166 -10.75 -9.39 17.52
CA ASP A 166 -11.42 -8.16 17.15
C ASP A 166 -10.86 -6.93 17.87
N SER A 167 -10.57 -7.06 19.18
CA SER A 167 -10.04 -5.97 19.99
C SER A 167 -8.53 -5.80 19.79
N ASP A 168 -7.82 -6.94 19.77
CA ASP A 168 -6.35 -6.93 19.69
C ASP A 168 -5.85 -6.49 18.32
N ALA A 169 -6.53 -6.88 17.22
CA ALA A 169 -6.15 -6.40 15.90
C ALA A 169 -6.22 -4.87 15.81
N ARG A 170 -7.26 -4.24 16.38
CA ARG A 170 -7.37 -2.77 16.43
C ARG A 170 -6.25 -2.14 17.25
N SER A 171 -5.93 -2.71 18.40
CA SER A 171 -4.90 -2.23 19.30
C SER A 171 -3.49 -2.36 18.70
N ILE A 172 -3.18 -3.53 18.14
CA ILE A 172 -1.91 -3.82 17.47
C ILE A 172 -1.74 -2.90 16.26
N HIS A 173 -2.78 -2.80 15.41
CA HIS A 173 -2.76 -1.89 14.26
C HIS A 173 -2.47 -0.46 14.71
N ALA A 174 -3.14 0.04 15.75
CA ALA A 174 -2.95 1.41 16.24
C ALA A 174 -1.50 1.66 16.72
N ILE A 175 -0.90 0.71 17.44
CA ILE A 175 0.49 0.82 17.89
C ILE A 175 1.45 0.85 16.70
N VAL A 176 1.33 -0.10 15.79
CA VAL A 176 2.23 -0.22 14.61
C VAL A 176 2.04 0.98 13.68
N TRP A 177 0.79 1.40 13.46
CA TRP A 177 0.46 2.56 12.64
C TRP A 177 1.02 3.87 13.20
N ARG A 178 1.03 4.02 14.51
CA ARG A 178 1.67 5.17 15.17
C ARG A 178 3.17 5.20 14.87
N VAL A 179 3.86 4.09 15.04
CA VAL A 179 5.30 3.96 14.76
C VAL A 179 5.59 4.20 13.28
N PHE A 180 4.82 3.61 12.38
CA PHE A 180 4.88 3.84 10.95
C PHE A 180 4.75 5.33 10.59
N ASN A 181 3.72 6.01 11.12
CA ASN A 181 3.50 7.43 10.84
C ASN A 181 4.63 8.33 11.35
N ASP A 182 5.19 8.03 12.52
CA ASP A 182 6.33 8.80 13.03
C ASP A 182 7.56 8.63 12.15
N ALA A 183 7.84 7.41 11.66
CA ALA A 183 8.91 7.15 10.71
C ALA A 183 8.67 7.86 9.36
N MET A 184 7.45 7.77 8.82
CA MET A 184 7.07 8.41 7.56
C MET A 184 7.26 9.92 7.55
N HIS A 185 7.05 10.58 8.72
CA HIS A 185 7.17 12.03 8.85
C HIS A 185 8.53 12.48 9.44
N GLY A 186 9.50 11.58 9.54
CA GLY A 186 10.82 11.90 10.10
C GLY A 186 10.81 12.24 11.60
N ARG A 187 9.79 11.79 12.33
CA ARG A 187 9.62 12.00 13.78
C ARG A 187 9.99 10.77 14.61
N ALA A 188 10.49 9.71 13.98
CA ALA A 188 10.86 8.48 14.67
C ALA A 188 12.01 8.73 15.65
N ALA A 189 11.77 8.43 16.93
CA ALA A 189 12.80 8.49 17.99
C ALA A 189 13.67 7.22 18.04
N LEU A 190 13.23 6.13 17.41
CA LEU A 190 13.87 4.83 17.38
C LEU A 190 14.25 4.47 15.94
N ASP A 191 15.34 3.73 15.77
CA ASP A 191 15.61 3.07 14.51
C ASP A 191 14.62 1.91 14.29
N ARG A 192 14.64 1.29 13.09
CA ARG A 192 13.69 0.25 12.73
C ARG A 192 13.75 -0.96 13.67
N ALA A 193 14.96 -1.40 14.06
CA ALA A 193 15.13 -2.56 14.92
C ALA A 193 14.60 -2.31 16.34
N ALA A 194 14.94 -1.16 16.91
CA ALA A 194 14.43 -0.73 18.20
C ALA A 194 12.92 -0.51 18.20
N ALA A 195 12.36 0.03 17.12
CA ALA A 195 10.91 0.19 16.93
C ALA A 195 10.19 -1.16 16.87
N ARG A 196 10.74 -2.12 16.12
CA ARG A 196 10.24 -3.49 16.08
C ARG A 196 10.22 -4.14 17.45
N ASN A 197 11.33 -4.08 18.18
CA ASN A 197 11.43 -4.64 19.53
C ASN A 197 10.44 -3.95 20.50
N HIS A 198 10.25 -2.64 20.35
CA HIS A 198 9.26 -1.90 21.11
C HIS A 198 7.83 -2.42 20.86
N VAL A 199 7.43 -2.62 19.60
CA VAL A 199 6.13 -3.18 19.23
C VAL A 199 5.96 -4.58 19.82
N ILE A 200 6.93 -5.48 19.62
CA ILE A 200 6.87 -6.88 20.08
C ILE A 200 6.70 -6.93 21.60
N ARG A 201 7.37 -6.08 22.34
CA ARG A 201 7.27 -6.03 23.81
C ARG A 201 5.85 -5.73 24.31
N PHE A 202 5.03 -5.00 23.55
CA PHE A 202 3.63 -4.75 23.87
C PHE A 202 2.69 -5.83 23.34
N VAL A 203 2.94 -6.28 22.13
CA VAL A 203 2.04 -7.18 21.40
C VAL A 203 2.11 -8.61 21.94
N PHE A 204 3.32 -9.15 22.16
CA PHE A 204 3.50 -10.54 22.55
C PHE A 204 2.81 -10.88 23.88
N PRO A 205 3.03 -10.13 24.98
CA PRO A 205 2.33 -10.42 26.24
C PRO A 205 0.79 -10.32 26.14
N ALA A 206 0.29 -9.39 25.31
CA ALA A 206 -1.16 -9.25 25.11
C ALA A 206 -1.77 -10.51 24.46
N LEU A 207 -1.02 -11.18 23.59
CA LEU A 207 -1.42 -12.42 22.92
C LEU A 207 -1.08 -13.70 23.73
N GLY A 208 -0.48 -13.56 24.90
CA GLY A 208 -0.02 -14.68 25.73
C GLY A 208 1.30 -15.31 25.28
N LEU A 209 2.07 -14.60 24.45
CA LEU A 209 3.36 -15.03 23.95
C LEU A 209 4.51 -14.59 24.89
N ALA A 210 5.52 -15.45 25.03
CA ALA A 210 6.78 -15.09 25.66
C ALA A 210 7.57 -14.11 24.76
N LEU A 211 8.25 -13.16 25.40
CA LEU A 211 9.16 -12.29 24.66
C LEU A 211 10.35 -13.11 24.08
N PRO A 212 10.80 -12.80 22.86
CA PRO A 212 12.01 -13.39 22.32
C PRO A 212 13.18 -13.09 23.27
N THR A 213 13.89 -14.13 23.68
CA THR A 213 15.14 -13.95 24.43
C THR A 213 16.23 -13.42 23.49
N ASP A 214 16.79 -12.26 23.80
CA ASP A 214 17.96 -11.75 23.09
C ASP A 214 19.09 -12.81 23.16
N ARG A 215 19.48 -13.32 21.99
CA ARG A 215 20.71 -14.12 21.83
C ARG A 215 21.76 -13.28 21.16
#